data_c1138a152ca1fa38230d80eb0100c62f
#
_entry.id   c1138a152ca1fa38230d80eb0100c62f
#
_cell.length_a   1.000
_cell.length_b   1.000
_cell.length_c   1.000
_cell.angle_alpha   90.00
_cell.angle_beta   90.00
_cell.angle_gamma   90.00
#
_symmetry.space_group_name_H-M   'P 1'
#
loop_
_entity.id
_entity.type
_entity.pdbx_description
1 polymer ?
#
loop_
_entity_poly.entity_id
_entity_poly.type
_entity_poly.pdbx_seq_one_letter_code
_entity_poly.pdbx_strand_id
1 'polypeptide(L)'
;MIIITGGAGLIGSNLIEQLNQRGHTDILVVDHLKNGQKMHNLADLHIRDYLDRDDFMARVQAGQDLGPVKTVFHLGACSATTEWDGQFMMLNNFEYSKTLLHWCQAVNAQYIYASSASVYGLGKNGFTEQRAAELPINMYAFSKFQFDQYVRSLQGRLRHQVVG
;
A
#
# COMPACT_ATOMS: atom_id res chain seq x y z
N MET A 1 -1.12 -10.46 -13.78
CA MET A 1 -1.39 -10.59 -12.33
C MET A 1 -1.61 -9.21 -11.71
N ILE A 2 -2.50 -9.11 -10.75
CA ILE A 2 -2.70 -7.94 -9.86
C ILE A 2 -2.16 -8.32 -8.49
N ILE A 3 -1.44 -7.43 -7.82
CA ILE A 3 -0.98 -7.63 -6.43
C ILE A 3 -1.72 -6.64 -5.52
N ILE A 4 -2.24 -7.13 -4.39
CA ILE A 4 -2.95 -6.31 -3.41
C ILE A 4 -2.31 -6.52 -2.04
N THR A 5 -1.53 -5.53 -1.57
CA THR A 5 -1.01 -5.56 -0.21
C THR A 5 -2.05 -5.01 0.76
N GLY A 6 -2.13 -5.58 1.97
CA GLY A 6 -3.24 -5.31 2.87
C GLY A 6 -4.55 -5.93 2.39
N GLY A 7 -4.47 -6.96 1.53
CA GLY A 7 -5.63 -7.56 0.88
C GLY A 7 -6.61 -8.24 1.82
N ALA A 8 -6.17 -8.69 2.99
CA ALA A 8 -7.05 -9.25 4.02
C ALA A 8 -7.65 -8.19 4.96
N GLY A 9 -7.36 -6.90 4.75
CA GLY A 9 -8.03 -5.78 5.44
C GLY A 9 -9.36 -5.42 4.81
N LEU A 10 -10.12 -4.53 5.46
CA LEU A 10 -11.44 -4.08 4.99
C LEU A 10 -11.40 -3.53 3.56
N ILE A 11 -10.49 -2.59 3.27
CA ILE A 11 -10.41 -1.96 1.95
C ILE A 11 -9.93 -2.97 0.91
N GLY A 12 -8.89 -3.75 1.25
CA GLY A 12 -8.29 -4.71 0.32
C GLY A 12 -9.26 -5.81 -0.09
N SER A 13 -9.99 -6.41 0.85
CA SER A 13 -10.96 -7.47 0.56
C SER A 13 -12.14 -6.97 -0.28
N ASN A 14 -12.67 -5.79 0.01
CA ASN A 14 -13.72 -5.17 -0.83
C ASN A 14 -13.22 -4.87 -2.25
N LEU A 15 -11.95 -4.42 -2.40
CA LEU A 15 -11.37 -4.24 -3.73
C LEU A 15 -11.26 -5.56 -4.48
N ILE A 16 -10.82 -6.65 -3.81
CA ILE A 16 -10.73 -7.98 -4.42
C ILE A 16 -12.11 -8.44 -4.88
N GLU A 17 -13.14 -8.29 -4.03
CA GLU A 17 -14.52 -8.62 -4.37
C GLU A 17 -14.97 -7.90 -5.64
N GLN A 18 -14.77 -6.58 -5.71
CA GLN A 18 -15.11 -5.78 -6.89
C GLN A 18 -14.35 -6.19 -8.15
N LEU A 19 -13.08 -6.59 -8.01
CA LEU A 19 -12.28 -7.12 -9.10
C LEU A 19 -12.80 -8.49 -9.56
N ASN A 20 -13.17 -9.38 -8.63
CA ASN A 20 -13.76 -10.67 -8.94
C ASN A 20 -15.09 -10.53 -9.70
N GLN A 21 -15.97 -9.61 -9.28
CA GLN A 21 -17.22 -9.30 -9.97
C GLN A 21 -17.01 -8.85 -11.43
N ARG A 22 -15.83 -8.27 -11.72
CA ARG A 22 -15.40 -7.85 -13.08
C ARG A 22 -14.60 -8.92 -13.82
N GLY A 23 -14.51 -10.13 -13.26
CA GLY A 23 -13.81 -11.26 -13.87
C GLY A 23 -12.30 -11.33 -13.64
N HIS A 24 -11.75 -10.47 -12.78
CA HIS A 24 -10.33 -10.52 -12.43
C HIS A 24 -10.11 -11.46 -11.25
N THR A 25 -9.45 -12.59 -11.48
CA THR A 25 -9.12 -13.60 -10.47
C THR A 25 -7.62 -13.89 -10.35
N ASP A 26 -6.80 -13.38 -11.29
CA ASP A 26 -5.35 -13.49 -11.26
C ASP A 26 -4.78 -12.46 -10.25
N ILE A 27 -5.10 -12.66 -8.97
CA ILE A 27 -4.80 -11.75 -7.85
C ILE A 27 -3.89 -12.45 -6.85
N LEU A 28 -2.73 -11.84 -6.57
CA LEU A 28 -1.88 -12.19 -5.44
C LEU A 28 -2.23 -11.29 -4.24
N VAL A 29 -2.69 -11.89 -3.17
CA VAL A 29 -2.94 -11.20 -1.89
C VAL A 29 -1.68 -11.22 -1.05
N VAL A 30 -1.30 -10.06 -0.55
CA VAL A 30 -0.18 -9.89 0.37
C VAL A 30 -0.67 -9.26 1.67
N ASP A 31 -0.56 -9.97 2.77
CA ASP A 31 -0.95 -9.48 4.10
C ASP A 31 -0.20 -10.27 5.18
N HIS A 32 -0.36 -9.92 6.44
CA HIS A 32 -0.01 -10.78 7.56
C HIS A 32 -1.30 -11.26 8.26
N LEU A 33 -1.41 -12.57 8.50
CA LEU A 33 -2.56 -13.17 9.16
C LEU A 33 -2.29 -13.44 10.66
N LYS A 34 -1.47 -12.59 11.33
CA LYS A 34 -1.26 -12.67 12.79
C LYS A 34 -2.57 -12.62 13.56
N ASN A 35 -3.53 -11.81 13.08
CA ASN A 35 -4.92 -11.92 13.51
C ASN A 35 -5.66 -12.85 12.54
N GLY A 36 -5.88 -14.10 12.96
CA GLY A 36 -6.55 -15.12 12.15
C GLY A 36 -7.99 -14.78 11.74
N GLN A 37 -8.66 -13.86 12.45
CA GLN A 37 -10.02 -13.41 12.08
C GLN A 37 -10.07 -12.75 10.69
N LYS A 38 -8.95 -12.27 10.18
CA LYS A 38 -8.83 -11.74 8.80
C LYS A 38 -9.20 -12.78 7.72
N MET A 39 -9.17 -14.08 8.04
CA MET A 39 -9.59 -15.13 7.11
C MET A 39 -11.01 -14.92 6.59
N HIS A 40 -11.91 -14.39 7.43
CA HIS A 40 -13.30 -14.13 7.04
C HIS A 40 -13.42 -13.11 5.90
N ASN A 41 -12.45 -12.22 5.75
CA ASN A 41 -12.42 -11.24 4.67
C ASN A 41 -11.97 -11.83 3.34
N LEU A 42 -11.40 -13.05 3.33
CA LEU A 42 -10.87 -13.69 2.12
C LEU A 42 -11.61 -14.97 1.73
N ALA A 43 -12.37 -15.56 2.65
CA ALA A 43 -12.91 -16.92 2.50
C ALA A 43 -13.78 -17.11 1.24
N ASP A 44 -14.54 -16.10 0.84
CA ASP A 44 -15.44 -16.14 -0.30
C ASP A 44 -14.86 -15.46 -1.57
N LEU A 45 -13.58 -15.08 -1.55
CA LEU A 45 -12.93 -14.37 -2.64
C LEU A 45 -12.11 -15.30 -3.54
N HIS A 46 -12.13 -15.04 -4.83
CA HIS A 46 -11.30 -15.75 -5.82
C HIS A 46 -9.94 -15.06 -5.94
N ILE A 47 -8.92 -15.69 -5.37
CA ILE A 47 -7.53 -15.25 -5.46
C ILE A 47 -6.68 -16.35 -6.07
N ARG A 48 -5.59 -15.95 -6.76
CA ARG A 48 -4.61 -16.89 -7.30
C ARG A 48 -3.71 -17.46 -6.22
N ASP A 49 -3.23 -16.60 -5.30
CA ASP A 49 -2.25 -16.99 -4.28
C ASP A 49 -2.25 -15.98 -3.12
N TYR A 50 -1.66 -16.40 -2.01
CA TYR A 50 -1.40 -15.58 -0.83
C TYR A 50 0.08 -15.64 -0.47
N LEU A 51 0.69 -14.50 -0.12
CA LEU A 51 2.01 -14.42 0.48
C LEU A 51 1.95 -13.61 1.77
N ASP A 52 2.71 -14.05 2.77
CA ASP A 52 2.99 -13.21 3.93
C ASP A 52 3.73 -11.93 3.48
N ARG A 53 3.45 -10.81 4.12
CA ARG A 53 3.98 -9.50 3.72
C ARG A 53 5.51 -9.44 3.82
N ASP A 54 6.10 -10.12 4.80
CA ASP A 54 7.55 -10.09 5.00
C ASP A 54 8.25 -11.00 3.98
N ASP A 55 7.67 -12.18 3.67
CA ASP A 55 8.13 -13.07 2.59
C ASP A 55 8.03 -12.39 1.22
N PHE A 56 6.91 -11.69 0.96
CA PHE A 56 6.75 -10.92 -0.27
C PHE A 56 7.85 -9.85 -0.41
N MET A 57 8.09 -9.06 0.65
CA MET A 57 9.11 -8.02 0.61
C MET A 57 10.52 -8.61 0.45
N ALA A 58 10.81 -9.74 1.07
CA ALA A 58 12.08 -10.43 0.88
C ALA A 58 12.30 -10.85 -0.59
N ARG A 59 11.26 -11.37 -1.25
CA ARG A 59 11.31 -11.72 -2.68
C ARG A 59 11.52 -10.48 -3.56
N VAL A 60 10.81 -9.38 -3.28
CA VAL A 60 10.96 -8.09 -3.97
C VAL A 60 12.41 -7.58 -3.85
N GLN A 61 12.98 -7.59 -2.65
CA GLN A 61 14.35 -7.13 -2.39
C GLN A 61 15.41 -8.03 -3.03
N ALA A 62 15.14 -9.34 -3.11
CA ALA A 62 16.01 -10.29 -3.79
C ALA A 62 15.92 -10.21 -5.33
N GLY A 63 15.04 -9.38 -5.88
CA GLY A 63 14.81 -9.27 -7.33
C GLY A 63 14.20 -10.55 -7.92
N GLN A 64 13.48 -11.33 -7.11
CA GLN A 64 12.86 -12.57 -7.58
C GLN A 64 11.76 -12.25 -8.59
N ASP A 65 11.71 -13.02 -9.68
CA ASP A 65 10.64 -12.93 -10.65
C ASP A 65 9.33 -13.44 -10.07
N LEU A 66 8.34 -12.58 -9.97
CA LEU A 66 6.97 -12.89 -9.53
C LEU A 66 6.02 -13.11 -10.71
N GLY A 67 6.53 -13.13 -11.94
CA GLY A 67 5.76 -13.20 -13.17
C GLY A 67 5.25 -11.82 -13.66
N PRO A 68 4.38 -11.80 -14.68
CA PRO A 68 3.93 -10.56 -15.31
C PRO A 68 2.94 -9.79 -14.43
N VAL A 69 3.44 -8.86 -13.64
CA VAL A 69 2.65 -7.98 -12.78
C VAL A 69 2.19 -6.76 -13.59
N LYS A 70 0.89 -6.50 -13.61
CA LYS A 70 0.29 -5.34 -14.28
C LYS A 70 0.10 -4.15 -13.33
N THR A 71 -0.43 -4.43 -12.15
CA THR A 71 -0.83 -3.40 -11.19
C THR A 71 -0.59 -3.88 -9.76
N VAL A 72 -0.10 -2.98 -8.93
CA VAL A 72 0.01 -3.17 -7.49
C VAL A 72 -0.88 -2.16 -6.79
N PHE A 73 -1.85 -2.66 -6.02
CA PHE A 73 -2.61 -1.86 -5.06
C PHE A 73 -1.95 -2.00 -3.68
N HIS A 74 -1.29 -0.95 -3.25
CA HIS A 74 -0.61 -0.92 -1.96
C HIS A 74 -1.50 -0.28 -0.88
N LEU A 75 -2.27 -1.12 -0.20
CA LEU A 75 -3.21 -0.74 0.85
C LEU A 75 -2.69 -1.12 2.26
N GLY A 76 -1.66 -1.96 2.30
CA GLY A 76 -1.04 -2.42 3.54
C GLY A 76 -0.26 -1.33 4.25
N ALA A 77 -0.55 -1.13 5.54
CA ALA A 77 0.18 -0.23 6.42
C ALA A 77 -0.04 -0.62 7.88
N CYS A 78 0.84 -0.17 8.77
CA CYS A 78 0.49 -0.03 10.18
C CYS A 78 -0.38 1.23 10.31
N SER A 79 -1.67 1.05 10.57
CA SER A 79 -2.66 2.15 10.66
C SER A 79 -2.94 2.61 12.10
N ALA A 80 -2.19 2.11 13.08
CA ALA A 80 -2.35 2.49 14.48
C ALA A 80 -1.93 3.95 14.69
N THR A 81 -2.89 4.84 14.90
CA THR A 81 -2.64 6.28 15.15
C THR A 81 -2.06 6.55 16.53
N THR A 82 -2.10 5.55 17.41
CA THR A 82 -1.55 5.58 18.78
C THR A 82 -0.14 5.00 18.88
N GLU A 83 0.42 4.48 17.78
CA GLU A 83 1.80 3.99 17.76
C GLU A 83 2.78 5.17 17.66
N TRP A 84 3.70 5.26 18.60
CA TRP A 84 4.71 6.31 18.69
C TRP A 84 6.14 5.82 18.46
N ASP A 85 6.35 4.51 18.23
CA ASP A 85 7.64 4.03 17.73
C ASP A 85 7.84 4.53 16.29
N GLY A 86 8.56 5.65 16.18
CA GLY A 86 8.82 6.30 14.89
C GLY A 86 9.63 5.44 13.94
N GLN A 87 10.59 4.67 14.45
CA GLN A 87 11.40 3.77 13.63
C GLN A 87 10.52 2.65 13.05
N PHE A 88 9.70 2.02 13.86
CA PHE A 88 8.76 0.99 13.45
C PHE A 88 7.78 1.54 12.38
N MET A 89 7.20 2.72 12.61
CA MET A 89 6.25 3.33 11.67
C MET A 89 6.91 3.68 10.33
N MET A 90 8.12 4.24 10.36
CA MET A 90 8.83 4.59 9.11
C MET A 90 9.25 3.35 8.34
N LEU A 91 9.73 2.29 9.00
CA LEU A 91 10.08 1.04 8.33
C LEU A 91 8.84 0.39 7.66
N ASN A 92 7.72 0.32 8.38
CA ASN A 92 6.53 -0.38 7.91
C ASN A 92 5.73 0.40 6.87
N ASN A 93 5.68 1.73 6.94
CA ASN A 93 4.83 2.53 6.08
C ASN A 93 5.63 3.27 5.00
N PHE A 94 6.78 3.86 5.33
CA PHE A 94 7.55 4.67 4.41
C PHE A 94 8.57 3.84 3.61
N GLU A 95 9.49 3.13 4.28
CA GLU A 95 10.53 2.36 3.59
C GLU A 95 9.95 1.18 2.79
N TYR A 96 8.96 0.49 3.34
CA TYR A 96 8.23 -0.56 2.64
C TYR A 96 7.58 -0.03 1.35
N SER A 97 6.88 1.09 1.44
CA SER A 97 6.22 1.72 0.28
C SER A 97 7.22 2.19 -0.78
N LYS A 98 8.37 2.75 -0.37
CA LYS A 98 9.45 3.15 -1.29
C LYS A 98 10.02 1.96 -2.04
N THR A 99 10.37 0.90 -1.32
CA THR A 99 10.92 -0.32 -1.92
C THR A 99 9.96 -0.88 -2.97
N LEU A 100 8.68 -0.96 -2.62
CA LEU A 100 7.65 -1.47 -3.51
C LEU A 100 7.42 -0.56 -4.73
N LEU A 101 7.41 0.77 -4.54
CA LEU A 101 7.33 1.74 -5.64
C LEU A 101 8.47 1.53 -6.65
N HIS A 102 9.71 1.45 -6.18
CA HIS A 102 10.86 1.28 -7.07
C HIS A 102 10.83 -0.07 -7.79
N TRP A 103 10.43 -1.13 -7.10
CA TRP A 103 10.24 -2.42 -7.73
C TRP A 103 9.15 -2.37 -8.82
N CYS A 104 8.01 -1.73 -8.56
CA CYS A 104 6.97 -1.55 -9.58
C CYS A 104 7.50 -0.81 -10.83
N GLN A 105 8.32 0.23 -10.64
CA GLN A 105 8.96 0.93 -11.76
C GLN A 105 9.94 0.03 -12.55
N ALA A 106 10.63 -0.88 -11.87
CA ALA A 106 11.57 -1.81 -12.49
C ALA A 106 10.87 -2.90 -13.32
N VAL A 107 9.72 -3.41 -12.83
CA VAL A 107 8.95 -4.47 -13.51
C VAL A 107 7.84 -3.96 -14.43
N ASN A 108 7.78 -2.64 -14.66
CA ASN A 108 6.80 -1.96 -15.50
C ASN A 108 5.34 -2.13 -15.02
N ALA A 109 5.12 -2.19 -13.70
CA ALA A 109 3.82 -2.26 -13.09
C ALA A 109 3.27 -0.88 -12.70
N GLN A 110 1.96 -0.68 -12.84
CA GLN A 110 1.27 0.47 -12.26
C GLN A 110 1.28 0.35 -10.74
N TYR A 111 1.42 1.48 -10.05
CA TYR A 111 1.43 1.53 -8.59
C TYR A 111 0.35 2.48 -8.07
N ILE A 112 -0.62 1.93 -7.34
CA ILE A 112 -1.72 2.68 -6.72
C ILE A 112 -1.62 2.44 -5.22
N TYR A 113 -1.51 3.50 -4.44
CA TYR A 113 -1.33 3.38 -2.99
C TYR A 113 -2.35 4.19 -2.21
N ALA A 114 -2.65 3.75 -0.99
CA ALA A 114 -3.49 4.48 -0.08
C ALA A 114 -2.65 5.51 0.70
N SER A 115 -2.85 6.80 0.43
CA SER A 115 -2.49 7.88 1.34
C SER A 115 -3.50 7.92 2.51
N SER A 116 -3.65 9.02 3.19
CA SER A 116 -4.57 9.14 4.32
C SER A 116 -5.02 10.58 4.54
N ALA A 117 -6.30 10.77 4.86
CA ALA A 117 -6.81 12.05 5.33
C ALA A 117 -6.14 12.53 6.63
N SER A 118 -5.50 11.63 7.38
CA SER A 118 -4.72 11.99 8.58
C SER A 118 -3.56 12.95 8.29
N VAL A 119 -3.11 13.05 7.03
CA VAL A 119 -2.06 14.00 6.64
C VAL A 119 -2.48 15.46 6.86
N TYR A 120 -3.77 15.76 6.87
CA TYR A 120 -4.31 17.10 7.15
C TYR A 120 -4.44 17.40 8.66
N GLY A 121 -4.11 16.43 9.52
CA GLY A 121 -4.18 16.56 10.98
C GLY A 121 -5.57 16.93 11.48
N LEU A 122 -5.68 18.03 12.21
CA LEU A 122 -6.95 18.54 12.74
C LEU A 122 -7.68 19.47 11.73
N GLY A 123 -7.23 19.56 10.50
CA GLY A 123 -7.83 20.39 9.48
C GLY A 123 -7.66 21.92 9.70
N LYS A 124 -6.67 22.35 10.49
CA LYS A 124 -6.42 23.77 10.77
C LYS A 124 -6.21 24.59 9.49
N ASN A 125 -5.65 23.98 8.45
CA ASN A 125 -5.40 24.59 7.16
C ASN A 125 -6.41 24.13 6.07
N GLY A 126 -7.52 23.49 6.48
CA GLY A 126 -8.50 22.88 5.58
C GLY A 126 -8.13 21.45 5.19
N PHE A 127 -8.92 20.92 4.22
CA PHE A 127 -8.79 19.53 3.72
C PHE A 127 -8.62 19.50 2.19
N THR A 128 -8.10 20.58 1.62
CA THR A 128 -7.79 20.62 0.19
C THR A 128 -6.56 19.77 -0.12
N GLU A 129 -6.55 19.11 -1.27
CA GLU A 129 -5.43 18.26 -1.71
C GLU A 129 -4.21 19.11 -2.14
N GLN A 130 -3.72 19.94 -1.21
CA GLN A 130 -2.58 20.83 -1.40
C GLN A 130 -1.61 20.72 -0.22
N ARG A 131 -0.33 20.83 -0.52
CA ARG A 131 0.75 20.76 0.51
C ARG A 131 0.51 21.72 1.68
N ALA A 132 -0.05 22.90 1.42
CA ALA A 132 -0.32 23.91 2.44
C ALA A 132 -1.35 23.49 3.49
N ALA A 133 -2.25 22.55 3.14
CA ALA A 133 -3.24 22.01 4.07
C ALA A 133 -2.70 20.87 4.94
N GLU A 134 -1.58 20.26 4.58
CA GLU A 134 -1.03 19.08 5.27
C GLU A 134 -0.30 19.48 6.56
N LEU A 135 -0.73 18.90 7.68
CA LEU A 135 -0.16 19.12 9.01
C LEU A 135 -0.30 17.85 9.87
N PRO A 136 0.52 16.80 9.62
CA PRO A 136 0.42 15.52 10.32
C PRO A 136 0.66 15.69 11.83
N ILE A 137 -0.15 15.02 12.66
CA ILE A 137 -0.14 15.18 14.14
C ILE A 137 0.29 13.92 14.89
N ASN A 138 0.54 12.82 14.22
CA ASN A 138 1.04 11.57 14.80
C ASN A 138 1.97 10.84 13.83
N MET A 139 2.64 9.78 14.30
CA MET A 139 3.62 9.05 13.49
C MET A 139 2.99 8.33 12.29
N TYR A 140 1.75 7.85 12.41
CA TYR A 140 1.02 7.29 11.28
C TYR A 140 0.84 8.32 10.16
N ALA A 141 0.23 9.46 10.50
CA ALA A 141 0.03 10.56 9.55
C ALA A 141 1.35 11.05 8.94
N PHE A 142 2.41 11.18 9.76
CA PHE A 142 3.74 11.57 9.30
C PHE A 142 4.34 10.58 8.31
N SER A 143 4.23 9.27 8.56
CA SER A 143 4.75 8.24 7.65
C SER A 143 4.07 8.28 6.28
N LYS A 144 2.75 8.49 6.24
CA LYS A 144 1.98 8.65 4.99
C LYS A 144 2.35 9.95 4.28
N PHE A 145 2.36 11.07 5.01
CA PHE A 145 2.79 12.37 4.51
C PHE A 145 4.18 12.31 3.88
N GLN A 146 5.15 11.70 4.54
CA GLN A 146 6.52 11.59 4.00
C GLN A 146 6.56 10.77 2.72
N PHE A 147 5.74 9.72 2.60
CA PHE A 147 5.67 8.97 1.36
C PHE A 147 5.05 9.80 0.22
N ASP A 148 4.01 10.58 0.50
CA ASP A 148 3.42 11.50 -0.48
C ASP A 148 4.45 12.55 -0.95
N GLN A 149 5.24 13.13 -0.02
CA GLN A 149 6.33 14.05 -0.38
C GLN A 149 7.40 13.35 -1.25
N TYR A 150 7.75 12.12 -0.91
CA TYR A 150 8.71 11.35 -1.70
C TYR A 150 8.21 11.12 -3.13
N VAL A 151 6.96 10.69 -3.31
CA VAL A 151 6.35 10.51 -4.62
C VAL A 151 6.33 11.83 -5.41
N ARG A 152 5.94 12.93 -4.77
CA ARG A 152 5.97 14.28 -5.39
C ARG A 152 7.38 14.66 -5.85
N SER A 153 8.42 14.33 -5.08
CA SER A 153 9.81 14.61 -5.46
C SER A 153 10.30 13.83 -6.68
N LEU A 154 9.63 12.74 -7.02
CA LEU A 154 9.90 11.90 -8.19
C LEU A 154 9.10 12.31 -9.43
N GLN A 155 8.23 13.33 -9.35
CA GLN A 155 7.46 13.79 -10.50
C GLN A 155 8.36 14.08 -11.71
N GLY A 156 7.96 13.59 -12.89
CA GLY A 156 8.75 13.68 -14.12
C GLY A 156 9.89 12.65 -14.26
N ARG A 157 10.17 11.85 -13.22
CA ARG A 157 11.17 10.77 -13.25
C ARG A 157 10.55 9.36 -13.24
N LEU A 158 9.26 9.28 -12.92
CA LEU A 158 8.52 8.00 -12.91
C LEU A 158 8.21 7.57 -14.33
N ARG A 159 8.50 6.31 -14.66
CA ARG A 159 8.29 5.72 -15.99
C ARG A 159 6.87 5.18 -16.15
N HIS A 160 6.25 4.76 -15.05
CA HIS A 160 4.92 4.15 -15.00
C HIS A 160 4.02 4.91 -14.04
N GLN A 161 2.71 4.75 -14.24
CA GLN A 161 1.69 5.45 -13.47
C GLN A 161 1.82 5.16 -11.97
N VAL A 162 1.83 6.23 -11.18
CA VAL A 162 1.74 6.21 -9.72
C VAL A 162 0.57 7.10 -9.31
N VAL A 163 -0.33 6.56 -8.49
CA VAL A 163 -1.54 7.24 -7.99
C VAL A 163 -1.62 7.04 -6.48
N GLY A 164 -1.81 8.14 -5.75
CA GLY A 164 -2.03 8.15 -4.29
C GLY A 164 -3.37 8.74 -3.93
#